data_a8afe5da276a7050ea57066310be6702
#
_entry.id   a8afe5da276a7050ea57066310be6702
#
_cell.length_a   1.000
_cell.length_b   1.000
_cell.length_c   1.000
_cell.angle_alpha   90.00
_cell.angle_beta   90.00
_cell.angle_gamma   90.00
#
_symmetry.space_group_name_H-M   'P 1'
#
loop_
_entity.id
_entity.type
_entity.pdbx_description
1 polymer ?
#
loop_
_entity_poly.entity_id
_entity_poly.type
_entity_poly.pdbx_seq_one_letter_code
_entity_poly.pdbx_strand_id
1 'polypeptide(L)'
;YRQGRTRRGSYATYLDISHPDVLMFLEMRKPTGDPNMRCLNLHHGINITDNFMKIVERCMTDPNADDGWNLIDPNSGLIRETVSAKELWQKILELRMETGEPYIHYIDTSNREMKDFQKEKGLKIHQSNLCSEIILPTNEQRTAVCCLSSVNLEYYDAWSRQPLFLKDVAEMLDNVLTFFIENAPNEVKRAKYSASQERSIGVGSLGFHAYLQKNGLAWESNEAKGANLRMFRHIRSKLDEANLSLGKDRGEAPDAKGTGNRFSHLMAIAPNASSSIIMGNTSPSIEPWRANAYRQDTLSGAYLNKNKFLDALIIEYCEKHPRTNYDAVWSSIISNDGSVQHITQLTDEQKAIFKTSMEIDQRWLIEHAADRQMYVDQAQSLNLFFRPDTHISYLHAVHFLAWKSGVKTLYY
;
A
#
# COMPACT_ATOMS: atom_id res chain seq x y z
N TYR A 1 12.64 -13.38 -16.56
CA TYR A 1 11.55 -14.31 -16.29
C TYR A 1 10.22 -13.76 -16.80
N ARG A 2 9.37 -14.61 -17.34
CA ARG A 2 8.01 -14.27 -17.76
C ARG A 2 7.02 -15.11 -16.98
N GLN A 3 6.05 -14.47 -16.35
CA GLN A 3 4.91 -15.12 -15.73
C GLN A 3 3.79 -15.21 -16.78
N GLY A 4 3.60 -16.38 -17.37
CA GLY A 4 2.73 -16.51 -18.53
C GLY A 4 3.27 -15.73 -19.74
N ARG A 5 2.37 -15.32 -20.65
CA ARG A 5 2.75 -14.56 -21.86
C ARG A 5 2.65 -13.04 -21.68
N THR A 6 1.91 -12.55 -20.68
CA THR A 6 1.47 -11.16 -20.55
C THR A 6 2.21 -10.37 -19.46
N ARG A 7 2.80 -11.05 -18.47
CA ARG A 7 3.54 -10.39 -17.36
C ARG A 7 5.00 -10.81 -17.34
N ARG A 8 5.89 -9.83 -17.15
CA ARG A 8 7.30 -10.07 -16.82
C ARG A 8 7.46 -10.14 -15.31
N GLY A 9 8.46 -10.89 -14.83
CA GLY A 9 8.89 -10.84 -13.44
C GLY A 9 9.47 -9.46 -13.11
N SER A 10 9.20 -8.98 -11.91
CA SER A 10 9.76 -7.74 -11.36
C SER A 10 10.37 -8.03 -10.00
N TYR A 11 11.37 -7.25 -9.62
CA TYR A 11 12.14 -7.43 -8.41
C TYR A 11 12.25 -6.08 -7.68
N ALA A 12 12.27 -6.14 -6.35
CA ALA A 12 12.66 -5.02 -5.51
C ALA A 12 13.81 -5.44 -4.60
N THR A 13 14.72 -4.52 -4.38
CA THR A 13 15.85 -4.67 -3.44
C THR A 13 15.69 -3.63 -2.35
N TYR A 14 15.95 -4.00 -1.11
CA TYR A 14 15.91 -3.12 0.06
C TYR A 14 17.30 -2.96 0.66
N LEU A 15 17.60 -1.76 1.14
CA LEU A 15 18.84 -1.44 1.83
C LEU A 15 18.55 -0.69 3.12
N ASP A 16 19.32 -0.91 4.15
CA ASP A 16 19.21 -0.18 5.40
C ASP A 16 19.75 1.25 5.25
N ILE A 17 19.10 2.24 5.84
CA ILE A 17 19.49 3.67 5.81
C ILE A 17 20.91 3.91 6.36
N SER A 18 21.42 2.98 7.16
CA SER A 18 22.78 3.03 7.72
C SER A 18 23.84 2.32 6.89
N HIS A 19 23.48 1.76 5.71
CA HIS A 19 24.46 1.06 4.87
C HIS A 19 25.44 2.04 4.20
N PRO A 20 26.75 1.71 4.09
CA PRO A 20 27.73 2.57 3.44
C PRO A 20 27.40 2.97 2.00
N ASP A 21 26.78 2.08 1.25
CA ASP A 21 26.42 2.32 -0.16
C ASP A 21 25.06 3.02 -0.35
N VAL A 22 24.45 3.53 0.72
CA VAL A 22 23.08 4.08 0.65
C VAL A 22 22.94 5.22 -0.37
N LEU A 23 23.93 6.10 -0.46
CA LEU A 23 23.89 7.23 -1.40
C LEU A 23 23.90 6.77 -2.87
N MET A 24 24.74 5.78 -3.19
CA MET A 24 24.80 5.18 -4.52
C MET A 24 23.53 4.37 -4.82
N PHE A 25 23.03 3.61 -3.87
CA PHE A 25 21.78 2.84 -3.98
C PHE A 25 20.58 3.73 -4.27
N LEU A 26 20.46 4.87 -3.61
CA LEU A 26 19.38 5.83 -3.82
C LEU A 26 19.36 6.38 -5.26
N GLU A 27 20.50 6.57 -5.89
CA GLU A 27 20.61 7.12 -7.24
C GLU A 27 20.46 6.10 -8.36
N MET A 28 20.38 4.82 -8.03
CA MET A 28 20.37 3.70 -8.99
C MET A 28 19.26 3.80 -10.06
N ARG A 29 18.13 4.43 -9.73
CA ARG A 29 16.95 4.58 -10.59
C ARG A 29 16.92 5.89 -11.38
N LYS A 30 17.86 6.80 -11.15
CA LYS A 30 17.95 8.02 -11.95
C LYS A 30 18.20 7.68 -13.42
N PRO A 31 17.43 8.26 -14.37
CA PRO A 31 17.63 7.99 -15.80
C PRO A 31 18.86 8.67 -16.39
N THR A 32 19.51 9.53 -15.61
CA THR A 32 20.68 10.37 -16.03
C THR A 32 21.95 9.92 -15.31
N GLY A 33 23.12 10.32 -15.84
CA GLY A 33 24.43 10.03 -15.29
C GLY A 33 25.08 8.79 -15.90
N ASP A 34 26.10 8.20 -15.22
CA ASP A 34 26.83 7.03 -15.72
C ASP A 34 25.92 5.79 -15.77
N PRO A 35 25.68 5.19 -16.95
CA PRO A 35 24.85 3.98 -17.10
C PRO A 35 25.33 2.79 -16.25
N ASN A 36 26.64 2.68 -15.97
CA ASN A 36 27.19 1.61 -15.17
C ASN A 36 26.78 1.70 -13.68
N MET A 37 26.34 2.89 -13.25
CA MET A 37 25.86 3.16 -11.90
C MET A 37 24.34 3.12 -11.81
N ARG A 38 23.65 2.65 -12.85
CA ARG A 38 22.18 2.68 -12.96
C ARG A 38 21.59 1.27 -13.10
N CYS A 39 20.43 1.07 -12.49
CA CYS A 39 19.64 -0.15 -12.60
C CYS A 39 18.16 0.18 -12.75
N LEU A 40 17.77 0.64 -13.94
CA LEU A 40 16.41 1.14 -14.21
C LEU A 40 15.32 0.07 -14.19
N ASN A 41 15.69 -1.21 -14.26
CA ASN A 41 14.76 -2.35 -14.28
C ASN A 41 14.58 -3.03 -12.90
N LEU A 42 15.26 -2.53 -11.88
CA LEU A 42 15.17 -3.02 -10.51
C LEU A 42 14.51 -1.95 -9.65
N HIS A 43 13.41 -2.31 -9.01
CA HIS A 43 12.79 -1.46 -7.99
C HIS A 43 13.60 -1.50 -6.71
N HIS A 44 13.57 -0.43 -5.92
CA HIS A 44 14.30 -0.39 -4.68
C HIS A 44 13.53 0.31 -3.57
N GLY A 45 13.75 -0.16 -2.36
CA GLY A 45 13.19 0.38 -1.13
C GLY A 45 14.29 0.64 -0.09
N ILE A 46 13.96 1.43 0.90
CA ILE A 46 14.87 1.75 2.00
C ILE A 46 14.23 1.43 3.34
N ASN A 47 14.98 0.72 4.19
CA ASN A 47 14.59 0.50 5.58
C ASN A 47 15.01 1.70 6.41
N ILE A 48 14.06 2.40 6.98
CA ILE A 48 14.27 3.59 7.82
C ILE A 48 14.00 3.22 9.27
N THR A 49 14.96 3.53 10.15
CA THR A 49 14.86 3.28 11.57
C THR A 49 14.22 4.44 12.33
N ASP A 50 13.64 4.17 13.50
CA ASP A 50 13.13 5.20 14.40
C ASP A 50 14.24 6.16 14.86
N ASN A 51 15.47 5.65 15.04
CA ASN A 51 16.59 6.50 15.43
C ASN A 51 16.95 7.53 14.36
N PHE A 52 16.96 7.13 13.08
CA PHE A 52 17.15 8.08 11.97
C PHE A 52 16.04 9.15 11.96
N MET A 53 14.78 8.75 12.03
CA MET A 53 13.67 9.70 12.01
C MET A 53 13.62 10.62 13.23
N LYS A 54 14.09 10.18 14.40
CA LYS A 54 14.24 11.05 15.59
C LYS A 54 15.32 12.11 15.41
N ILE A 55 16.39 11.83 14.68
CA ILE A 55 17.38 12.85 14.31
C ILE A 55 16.74 13.88 13.37
N VAL A 56 16.07 13.41 12.32
CA VAL A 56 15.33 14.29 11.39
C VAL A 56 14.34 15.17 12.17
N GLU A 57 13.58 14.61 13.10
CA GLU A 57 12.62 15.35 13.95
C GLU A 57 13.29 16.45 14.77
N ARG A 58 14.43 16.15 15.42
CA ARG A 58 15.17 17.16 16.18
C ARG A 58 15.63 18.32 15.33
N CYS A 59 16.12 18.03 14.13
CA CYS A 59 16.59 19.07 13.20
C CYS A 59 15.46 19.97 12.67
N MET A 60 14.21 19.56 12.78
CA MET A 60 13.05 20.41 12.44
C MET A 60 12.77 21.47 13.52
N THR A 61 13.04 21.13 14.77
CA THR A 61 12.77 22.00 15.93
C THR A 61 13.97 22.83 16.34
N ASP A 62 15.18 22.32 16.11
CA ASP A 62 16.45 22.99 16.40
C ASP A 62 17.38 22.91 15.16
N PRO A 63 17.56 24.02 14.44
CA PRO A 63 18.45 24.07 13.28
C PRO A 63 19.93 23.77 13.60
N ASN A 64 20.34 23.87 14.86
CA ASN A 64 21.70 23.60 15.32
C ASN A 64 21.86 22.21 15.95
N ALA A 65 20.80 21.38 15.95
CA ALA A 65 20.89 20.02 16.45
C ALA A 65 21.93 19.21 15.67
N ASP A 66 22.68 18.36 16.36
CA ASP A 66 23.55 17.38 15.73
C ASP A 66 22.72 16.43 14.87
N ASP A 67 23.00 16.42 13.59
CA ASP A 67 22.33 15.61 12.57
C ASP A 67 23.21 14.47 12.02
N GLY A 68 24.33 14.20 12.68
CA GLY A 68 25.24 13.13 12.26
C GLY A 68 24.58 11.75 12.26
N TRP A 69 24.63 11.09 11.09
CA TRP A 69 24.15 9.73 10.88
C TRP A 69 25.31 8.83 10.41
N ASN A 70 25.57 7.77 11.16
CA ASN A 70 26.67 6.86 10.87
C ASN A 70 26.27 5.82 9.81
N LEU A 71 27.08 5.72 8.77
CA LEU A 71 27.05 4.63 7.80
C LEU A 71 27.96 3.51 8.29
N ILE A 72 27.37 2.32 8.51
CA ILE A 72 27.98 1.21 9.21
C ILE A 72 28.10 0.01 8.28
N ASP A 73 29.31 -0.51 8.16
CA ASP A 73 29.56 -1.75 7.42
C ASP A 73 28.85 -2.94 8.12
N PRO A 74 27.93 -3.63 7.43
CA PRO A 74 27.10 -4.67 8.06
C PRO A 74 27.91 -5.92 8.46
N ASN A 75 29.09 -6.13 7.88
CA ASN A 75 29.93 -7.28 8.17
C ASN A 75 30.87 -7.04 9.36
N SER A 76 31.50 -5.87 9.42
CA SER A 76 32.48 -5.53 10.45
C SER A 76 31.93 -4.72 11.62
N GLY A 77 30.76 -4.09 11.46
CA GLY A 77 30.20 -3.16 12.43
C GLY A 77 30.93 -1.81 12.52
N LEU A 78 31.91 -1.56 11.64
CA LEU A 78 32.73 -0.34 11.67
C LEU A 78 31.97 0.80 10.98
N ILE A 79 32.05 2.00 11.57
CA ILE A 79 31.60 3.24 10.94
C ILE A 79 32.52 3.54 9.76
N ARG A 80 31.97 3.64 8.56
CA ARG A 80 32.70 3.99 7.33
C ARG A 80 32.68 5.48 7.10
N GLU A 81 31.57 6.12 7.40
CA GLU A 81 31.33 7.55 7.17
C GLU A 81 30.25 8.04 8.11
N THR A 82 30.24 9.35 8.39
CA THR A 82 29.12 10.04 9.06
C THR A 82 28.59 11.12 8.11
N VAL A 83 27.30 11.05 7.81
CA VAL A 83 26.61 11.96 6.89
C VAL A 83 25.53 12.75 7.63
N SER A 84 25.04 13.85 7.01
CA SER A 84 23.89 14.59 7.54
C SER A 84 22.59 13.76 7.34
N ALA A 85 21.89 13.45 8.42
CA ALA A 85 20.58 12.79 8.35
C ALA A 85 19.54 13.69 7.65
N LYS A 86 19.62 15.00 7.83
CA LYS A 86 18.75 15.97 7.20
C LYS A 86 18.93 15.96 5.68
N GLU A 87 20.18 16.04 5.19
CA GLU A 87 20.46 16.00 3.77
C GLU A 87 20.11 14.67 3.13
N LEU A 88 20.39 13.56 3.83
CA LEU A 88 20.01 12.22 3.37
C LEU A 88 18.50 12.06 3.25
N TRP A 89 17.74 12.55 4.23
CA TRP A 89 16.27 12.56 4.18
C TRP A 89 15.73 13.42 3.05
N GLN A 90 16.25 14.62 2.88
CA GLN A 90 15.87 15.49 1.78
C GLN A 90 16.12 14.81 0.43
N LYS A 91 17.29 14.17 0.27
CA LYS A 91 17.65 13.42 -0.95
C LYS A 91 16.65 12.28 -1.24
N ILE A 92 16.21 11.56 -0.22
CA ILE A 92 15.19 10.52 -0.37
C ILE A 92 13.90 11.12 -0.91
N LEU A 93 13.43 12.23 -0.35
CA LEU A 93 12.19 12.88 -0.78
C LEU A 93 12.28 13.42 -2.20
N GLU A 94 13.40 14.04 -2.56
CA GLU A 94 13.66 14.52 -3.92
C GLU A 94 13.64 13.38 -4.94
N LEU A 95 14.29 12.26 -4.64
CA LEU A 95 14.30 11.09 -5.50
C LEU A 95 12.92 10.44 -5.64
N ARG A 96 12.15 10.38 -4.55
CA ARG A 96 10.77 9.92 -4.62
C ARG A 96 9.91 10.81 -5.51
N MET A 97 10.14 12.12 -5.48
CA MET A 97 9.44 13.06 -6.36
C MET A 97 9.85 12.90 -7.82
N GLU A 98 11.14 12.66 -8.08
CA GLU A 98 11.71 12.50 -9.44
C GLU A 98 11.35 11.14 -10.07
N THR A 99 11.37 10.06 -9.30
CA THR A 99 11.32 8.68 -9.82
C THR A 99 10.18 7.82 -9.27
N GLY A 100 9.48 8.28 -8.23
CA GLY A 100 8.54 7.47 -7.43
C GLY A 100 9.20 6.52 -6.42
N GLU A 101 10.54 6.46 -6.38
CA GLU A 101 11.31 5.54 -5.54
C GLU A 101 12.46 6.27 -4.81
N PRO A 102 13.00 5.72 -3.71
CA PRO A 102 12.78 4.39 -3.13
C PRO A 102 11.41 4.24 -2.43
N TYR A 103 10.91 2.99 -2.33
CA TYR A 103 9.86 2.66 -1.39
C TYR A 103 10.37 2.89 0.04
N ILE A 104 9.48 3.25 0.95
CA ILE A 104 9.86 3.44 2.35
C ILE A 104 9.30 2.32 3.20
N HIS A 105 10.17 1.73 4.02
CA HIS A 105 9.81 0.76 5.02
C HIS A 105 10.29 1.24 6.40
N TYR A 106 9.36 1.59 7.28
CA TYR A 106 9.66 1.93 8.67
C TYR A 106 9.88 0.63 9.45
N ILE A 107 11.11 0.12 9.36
CA ILE A 107 11.48 -1.25 9.77
C ILE A 107 11.24 -1.50 11.26
N ASP A 108 11.51 -0.49 12.12
CA ASP A 108 11.31 -0.63 13.56
C ASP A 108 9.83 -0.73 13.91
N THR A 109 8.96 0.02 13.21
CA THR A 109 7.51 -0.09 13.35
C THR A 109 7.03 -1.49 13.00
N SER A 110 7.50 -2.06 11.89
CA SER A 110 7.14 -3.40 11.46
C SER A 110 7.58 -4.47 12.46
N ASN A 111 8.81 -4.40 12.95
CA ASN A 111 9.34 -5.36 13.95
C ASN A 111 8.66 -5.19 15.31
N ARG A 112 8.33 -3.97 15.73
CA ARG A 112 7.60 -3.71 16.97
C ARG A 112 6.20 -4.32 16.95
N GLU A 113 5.51 -4.25 15.81
CA GLU A 113 4.15 -4.76 15.62
C GLU A 113 4.10 -6.26 15.23
N MET A 114 5.23 -6.91 15.07
CA MET A 114 5.29 -8.35 14.79
C MET A 114 4.66 -9.15 15.93
N LYS A 115 4.06 -10.30 15.63
CA LYS A 115 3.40 -11.18 16.61
C LYS A 115 4.39 -11.67 17.68
N ASP A 116 3.97 -11.64 18.94
CA ASP A 116 4.85 -12.00 20.07
C ASP A 116 5.38 -13.42 19.95
N PHE A 117 4.56 -14.39 19.55
CA PHE A 117 5.02 -15.77 19.35
C PHE A 117 6.10 -15.91 18.25
N GLN A 118 6.19 -14.97 17.31
CA GLN A 118 7.27 -14.92 16.32
C GLN A 118 8.54 -14.25 16.89
N LYS A 119 8.37 -13.17 17.68
CA LYS A 119 9.48 -12.53 18.41
C LYS A 119 10.14 -13.49 19.38
N GLU A 120 9.35 -14.27 20.13
CA GLU A 120 9.85 -15.30 21.07
C GLU A 120 10.67 -16.38 20.39
N LYS A 121 10.44 -16.65 19.10
CA LYS A 121 11.25 -17.53 18.26
C LYS A 121 12.47 -16.84 17.65
N GLY A 122 12.75 -15.61 18.00
CA GLY A 122 13.85 -14.83 17.44
C GLY A 122 13.71 -14.46 15.97
N LEU A 123 12.49 -14.51 15.42
CA LEU A 123 12.22 -14.12 14.05
C LEU A 123 12.27 -12.60 13.90
N LYS A 124 12.67 -12.15 12.71
CA LYS A 124 12.81 -10.73 12.39
C LYS A 124 12.36 -10.44 10.97
N ILE A 125 11.71 -9.29 10.80
CA ILE A 125 11.38 -8.72 9.48
C ILE A 125 12.61 -7.95 9.02
N HIS A 126 13.11 -8.26 7.81
CA HIS A 126 14.30 -7.62 7.25
C HIS A 126 13.96 -6.65 6.12
N GLN A 127 12.84 -6.87 5.43
CA GLN A 127 12.37 -6.05 4.32
C GLN A 127 10.91 -6.31 4.03
N SER A 128 10.33 -5.51 3.12
CA SER A 128 9.03 -5.78 2.53
C SER A 128 9.18 -6.45 1.14
N ASN A 129 8.06 -6.74 0.48
CA ASN A 129 8.01 -7.27 -0.88
C ASN A 129 8.06 -6.16 -1.94
N LEU A 130 7.95 -6.55 -3.22
CA LEU A 130 7.89 -5.64 -4.37
C LEU A 130 6.80 -4.57 -4.25
N CYS A 131 5.64 -4.92 -3.72
CA CYS A 131 4.48 -4.02 -3.62
C CYS A 131 4.29 -3.41 -2.22
N SER A 132 5.23 -3.63 -1.30
CA SER A 132 5.31 -3.04 0.05
C SER A 132 4.18 -3.42 1.03
N GLU A 133 3.33 -4.40 0.74
CA GLU A 133 2.26 -4.85 1.65
C GLU A 133 2.66 -6.04 2.53
N ILE A 134 3.68 -6.80 2.17
CA ILE A 134 4.11 -8.01 2.89
C ILE A 134 5.30 -7.68 3.78
N ILE A 135 5.17 -7.97 5.07
CA ILE A 135 6.21 -7.78 6.08
C ILE A 135 6.35 -9.05 6.94
N LEU A 136 6.67 -10.16 6.30
CA LEU A 136 6.85 -11.45 6.96
C LEU A 136 8.31 -11.67 7.32
N PRO A 137 8.60 -12.41 8.43
CA PRO A 137 9.96 -12.66 8.87
C PRO A 137 10.70 -13.58 7.89
N THR A 138 11.99 -13.32 7.70
CA THR A 138 12.89 -14.12 6.85
C THR A 138 14.18 -14.42 7.56
N ASN A 139 14.84 -15.52 7.19
CA ASN A 139 16.18 -15.87 7.64
C ASN A 139 16.81 -16.91 6.68
N GLU A 140 17.91 -17.52 7.06
CA GLU A 140 18.57 -18.54 6.23
C GLU A 140 17.68 -19.74 5.87
N GLN A 141 16.70 -20.05 6.69
CA GLN A 141 15.77 -21.17 6.50
C GLN A 141 14.42 -20.73 5.93
N ARG A 142 14.09 -19.45 5.97
CA ARG A 142 12.77 -18.91 5.64
C ARG A 142 12.83 -17.92 4.50
N THR A 143 11.99 -18.16 3.49
CA THR A 143 11.66 -17.20 2.45
C THR A 143 10.16 -16.92 2.53
N ALA A 144 9.77 -15.66 2.74
CA ALA A 144 8.37 -15.26 2.88
C ALA A 144 7.55 -15.62 1.63
N VAL A 145 6.31 -16.03 1.84
CA VAL A 145 5.36 -16.38 0.77
C VAL A 145 4.14 -15.48 0.87
N CYS A 146 3.86 -14.79 -0.23
CA CYS A 146 2.70 -13.93 -0.39
C CYS A 146 1.48 -14.78 -0.81
N CYS A 147 0.44 -14.84 0.04
CA CYS A 147 -0.83 -15.51 -0.26
C CYS A 147 -1.98 -14.54 0.02
N LEU A 148 -2.50 -13.91 -1.05
CA LEU A 148 -3.37 -12.76 -0.95
C LEU A 148 -4.74 -12.99 -1.60
N SER A 149 -5.74 -12.31 -1.06
CA SER A 149 -7.02 -12.02 -1.70
C SER A 149 -7.48 -10.63 -1.30
N SER A 150 -8.41 -10.05 -2.06
CA SER A 150 -8.97 -8.73 -1.75
C SER A 150 -10.48 -8.73 -1.90
N VAL A 151 -11.17 -8.10 -0.96
CA VAL A 151 -12.63 -7.94 -0.98
C VAL A 151 -13.01 -6.57 -1.54
N ASN A 152 -14.07 -6.54 -2.35
CA ASN A 152 -14.52 -5.30 -2.98
C ASN A 152 -15.43 -4.50 -2.05
N LEU A 153 -14.90 -3.41 -1.50
CA LEU A 153 -15.61 -2.53 -0.56
C LEU A 153 -16.76 -1.76 -1.20
N GLU A 154 -16.77 -1.56 -2.53
CA GLU A 154 -17.92 -0.96 -3.21
C GLU A 154 -19.22 -1.71 -2.91
N TYR A 155 -19.13 -3.02 -2.67
CA TYR A 155 -20.25 -3.92 -2.34
C TYR A 155 -20.28 -4.33 -0.87
N TYR A 156 -19.59 -3.58 0.00
CA TYR A 156 -19.51 -3.88 1.43
C TYR A 156 -20.87 -4.15 2.08
N ASP A 157 -21.86 -3.30 1.84
CA ASP A 157 -23.19 -3.42 2.46
C ASP A 157 -23.94 -4.72 2.07
N ALA A 158 -23.57 -5.31 0.93
CA ALA A 158 -24.14 -6.58 0.49
C ALA A 158 -23.44 -7.78 1.14
N TRP A 159 -22.10 -7.86 0.98
CA TRP A 159 -21.36 -9.03 1.45
C TRP A 159 -21.12 -9.03 2.97
N SER A 160 -21.10 -7.87 3.64
CA SER A 160 -20.93 -7.79 5.10
C SER A 160 -22.06 -8.44 5.88
N ARG A 161 -23.23 -8.63 5.25
CA ARG A 161 -24.39 -9.34 5.82
C ARG A 161 -24.30 -10.85 5.65
N GLN A 162 -23.34 -11.36 4.91
CA GLN A 162 -23.12 -12.78 4.69
C GLN A 162 -22.19 -13.34 5.76
N PRO A 163 -22.68 -14.14 6.72
CA PRO A 163 -21.92 -14.50 7.91
C PRO A 163 -20.68 -15.36 7.63
N LEU A 164 -20.66 -16.09 6.53
CA LEU A 164 -19.56 -16.99 6.16
C LEU A 164 -18.59 -16.38 5.14
N PHE A 165 -18.92 -15.26 4.51
CA PHE A 165 -18.13 -14.71 3.38
C PHE A 165 -16.65 -14.59 3.69
N LEU A 166 -16.26 -13.94 4.79
CA LEU A 166 -14.85 -13.77 5.15
C LEU A 166 -14.20 -15.07 5.65
N LYS A 167 -14.96 -15.98 6.24
CA LYS A 167 -14.49 -17.33 6.57
C LYS A 167 -14.17 -18.11 5.30
N ASP A 168 -15.04 -18.07 4.30
CA ASP A 168 -14.83 -18.75 3.01
C ASP A 168 -13.61 -18.19 2.28
N VAL A 169 -13.37 -16.87 2.32
CA VAL A 169 -12.16 -16.24 1.78
C VAL A 169 -10.90 -16.75 2.50
N ALA A 170 -10.92 -16.80 3.84
CA ALA A 170 -9.79 -17.29 4.62
C ALA A 170 -9.54 -18.79 4.36
N GLU A 171 -10.59 -19.59 4.27
CA GLU A 171 -10.50 -21.01 3.97
C GLU A 171 -9.98 -21.28 2.54
N MET A 172 -10.40 -20.48 1.56
CA MET A 172 -9.86 -20.53 0.20
C MET A 172 -8.35 -20.27 0.21
N LEU A 173 -7.90 -19.26 0.94
CA LEU A 173 -6.45 -18.95 1.04
C LEU A 173 -5.69 -20.04 1.80
N ASP A 174 -6.29 -20.67 2.82
CA ASP A 174 -5.70 -21.85 3.49
C ASP A 174 -5.50 -23.02 2.53
N ASN A 175 -6.48 -23.26 1.66
CA ASN A 175 -6.40 -24.29 0.62
C ASN A 175 -5.29 -23.96 -0.41
N VAL A 176 -5.17 -22.69 -0.83
CA VAL A 176 -4.08 -22.24 -1.74
C VAL A 176 -2.71 -22.46 -1.10
N LEU A 177 -2.54 -22.09 0.18
CA LEU A 177 -1.30 -22.33 0.92
C LEU A 177 -1.00 -23.82 1.06
N THR A 178 -1.99 -24.63 1.36
CA THR A 178 -1.85 -26.09 1.49
C THR A 178 -1.40 -26.69 0.15
N PHE A 179 -2.05 -26.30 -0.95
CA PHE A 179 -1.65 -26.74 -2.27
C PHE A 179 -0.19 -26.36 -2.60
N PHE A 180 0.21 -25.12 -2.29
CA PHE A 180 1.60 -24.68 -2.46
C PHE A 180 2.56 -25.51 -1.60
N ILE A 181 2.28 -25.72 -0.33
CA ILE A 181 3.14 -26.48 0.61
C ILE A 181 3.33 -27.92 0.11
N GLU A 182 2.28 -28.54 -0.41
CA GLU A 182 2.34 -29.93 -0.88
C GLU A 182 3.03 -30.07 -2.22
N ASN A 183 2.80 -29.15 -3.16
CA ASN A 183 3.17 -29.30 -4.57
C ASN A 183 4.37 -28.44 -5.01
N ALA A 184 4.83 -27.48 -4.21
CA ALA A 184 5.95 -26.63 -4.59
C ALA A 184 7.25 -27.47 -4.76
N PRO A 185 8.08 -27.17 -5.78
CA PRO A 185 9.29 -27.90 -6.06
C PRO A 185 10.37 -27.69 -5.00
N ASN A 186 11.33 -28.60 -4.94
CA ASN A 186 12.37 -28.56 -3.92
C ASN A 186 13.33 -27.34 -4.02
N GLU A 187 13.39 -26.73 -5.20
CA GLU A 187 14.18 -25.52 -5.45
C GLU A 187 13.71 -24.33 -4.59
N VAL A 188 12.44 -24.32 -4.17
CA VAL A 188 11.85 -23.31 -3.30
C VAL A 188 11.57 -23.83 -1.88
N LYS A 189 12.36 -24.80 -1.40
CA LYS A 189 12.18 -25.45 -0.08
C LYS A 189 12.09 -24.47 1.10
N ARG A 190 12.81 -23.33 1.06
CA ARG A 190 12.75 -22.31 2.11
C ARG A 190 11.39 -21.60 2.15
N ALA A 191 10.80 -21.32 0.97
CA ALA A 191 9.47 -20.75 0.86
C ALA A 191 8.40 -21.76 1.34
N LYS A 192 8.54 -23.01 0.93
CA LYS A 192 7.70 -24.12 1.36
C LYS A 192 7.72 -24.30 2.90
N TYR A 193 8.93 -24.27 3.48
CA TYR A 193 9.11 -24.34 4.93
C TYR A 193 8.47 -23.14 5.63
N SER A 194 8.77 -21.91 5.19
CA SER A 194 8.19 -20.69 5.75
C SER A 194 6.66 -20.74 5.75
N ALA A 195 6.07 -21.03 4.58
CA ALA A 195 4.62 -21.16 4.43
C ALA A 195 4.02 -22.21 5.38
N SER A 196 4.70 -23.34 5.57
CA SER A 196 4.24 -24.43 6.48
C SER A 196 4.27 -24.02 7.94
N GLN A 197 5.24 -23.17 8.35
CA GLN A 197 5.41 -22.76 9.73
C GLN A 197 4.46 -21.64 10.13
N GLU A 198 4.37 -20.61 9.33
CA GLU A 198 3.59 -19.39 9.68
C GLU A 198 2.16 -19.40 9.11
N ARG A 199 1.91 -20.08 8.00
CA ARG A 199 0.63 -20.09 7.27
C ARG A 199 0.00 -18.71 7.13
N SER A 200 0.81 -17.69 6.88
CA SER A 200 0.34 -16.31 6.78
C SER A 200 -0.48 -16.08 5.52
N ILE A 201 -1.63 -15.42 5.67
CA ILE A 201 -2.47 -14.93 4.57
C ILE A 201 -2.54 -13.42 4.62
N GLY A 202 -3.02 -12.81 3.54
CA GLY A 202 -3.23 -11.37 3.47
C GLY A 202 -4.55 -11.06 2.77
N VAL A 203 -5.61 -10.89 3.56
CA VAL A 203 -6.87 -10.37 3.04
C VAL A 203 -6.79 -8.85 3.01
N GLY A 204 -6.87 -8.29 1.81
CA GLY A 204 -6.89 -6.86 1.54
C GLY A 204 -8.23 -6.38 1.01
N SER A 205 -8.23 -5.21 0.42
CA SER A 205 -9.45 -4.59 -0.12
C SER A 205 -9.18 -3.80 -1.39
N LEU A 206 -10.24 -3.59 -2.17
CA LEU A 206 -10.31 -2.64 -3.27
C LEU A 206 -11.67 -1.93 -3.21
N GLY A 207 -11.83 -0.85 -3.94
CA GLY A 207 -13.13 -0.18 -4.06
C GLY A 207 -13.48 0.76 -2.90
N PHE A 208 -12.50 1.21 -2.10
CA PHE A 208 -12.81 2.10 -0.98
C PHE A 208 -13.35 3.46 -1.45
N HIS A 209 -12.67 4.12 -2.41
CA HIS A 209 -13.14 5.39 -2.95
C HIS A 209 -14.47 5.23 -3.69
N ALA A 210 -14.65 4.12 -4.42
CA ALA A 210 -15.92 3.79 -5.06
C ALA A 210 -17.07 3.69 -4.05
N TYR A 211 -16.84 3.06 -2.89
CA TYR A 211 -17.82 3.02 -1.82
C TYR A 211 -18.16 4.43 -1.30
N LEU A 212 -17.14 5.25 -1.06
CA LEU A 212 -17.36 6.62 -0.58
C LEU A 212 -18.21 7.42 -1.56
N GLN A 213 -17.86 7.42 -2.84
CA GLN A 213 -18.60 8.15 -3.88
C GLN A 213 -20.03 7.62 -4.05
N LYS A 214 -20.21 6.29 -4.04
CA LYS A 214 -21.53 5.65 -4.07
C LYS A 214 -22.45 6.11 -2.94
N ASN A 215 -21.88 6.40 -1.78
CA ASN A 215 -22.61 6.83 -0.58
C ASN A 215 -22.59 8.36 -0.36
N GLY A 216 -22.12 9.13 -1.33
CA GLY A 216 -22.07 10.60 -1.23
C GLY A 216 -21.08 11.11 -0.17
N LEU A 217 -20.00 10.37 0.09
CA LEU A 217 -19.01 10.73 1.11
C LEU A 217 -17.74 11.27 0.46
N ALA A 218 -17.32 12.46 0.88
CA ALA A 218 -16.03 13.01 0.47
C ALA A 218 -14.90 12.27 1.18
N TRP A 219 -13.78 12.07 0.49
CA TRP A 219 -12.58 11.42 1.07
C TRP A 219 -12.07 12.17 2.30
N GLU A 220 -12.03 13.48 2.23
CA GLU A 220 -11.59 14.40 3.27
C GLU A 220 -12.72 14.71 4.25
N SER A 221 -13.30 13.67 4.89
CA SER A 221 -14.40 13.82 5.83
C SER A 221 -14.32 12.85 7.01
N ASN A 222 -14.92 13.23 8.12
CA ASN A 222 -15.04 12.37 9.30
C ASN A 222 -15.94 11.15 9.03
N GLU A 223 -16.91 11.30 8.16
CA GLU A 223 -17.80 10.22 7.73
C GLU A 223 -17.02 9.15 6.97
N ALA A 224 -16.08 9.55 6.10
CA ALA A 224 -15.18 8.63 5.41
C ALA A 224 -14.23 7.92 6.40
N LYS A 225 -13.69 8.64 7.40
CA LYS A 225 -12.90 8.02 8.50
C LYS A 225 -13.74 7.03 9.30
N GLY A 226 -14.98 7.38 9.61
CA GLY A 226 -15.93 6.48 10.28
C GLY A 226 -16.22 5.22 9.46
N ALA A 227 -16.40 5.35 8.15
CA ALA A 227 -16.59 4.21 7.24
C ALA A 227 -15.34 3.31 7.20
N ASN A 228 -14.15 3.90 7.05
CA ASN A 228 -12.87 3.21 7.09
C ASN A 228 -12.71 2.35 8.36
N LEU A 229 -12.85 2.94 9.52
CA LEU A 229 -12.73 2.25 10.81
C LEU A 229 -13.75 1.12 10.97
N ARG A 230 -15.03 1.38 10.61
CA ARG A 230 -16.10 0.39 10.70
C ARG A 230 -15.82 -0.83 9.83
N MET A 231 -15.42 -0.62 8.58
CA MET A 231 -15.15 -1.69 7.63
C MET A 231 -13.97 -2.55 8.05
N PHE A 232 -12.84 -1.94 8.37
CA PHE A 232 -11.63 -2.69 8.71
C PHE A 232 -11.73 -3.39 10.06
N ARG A 233 -12.43 -2.80 11.04
CA ARG A 233 -12.79 -3.49 12.29
C ARG A 233 -13.65 -4.72 12.03
N HIS A 234 -14.67 -4.61 11.18
CA HIS A 234 -15.54 -5.73 10.84
C HIS A 234 -14.77 -6.85 10.13
N ILE A 235 -13.99 -6.50 9.09
CA ILE A 235 -13.17 -7.46 8.36
C ILE A 235 -12.23 -8.19 9.32
N ARG A 236 -11.51 -7.45 10.15
CA ARG A 236 -10.58 -8.03 11.11
C ARG A 236 -11.27 -8.95 12.11
N SER A 237 -12.37 -8.52 12.72
CA SER A 237 -13.12 -9.35 13.67
C SER A 237 -13.58 -10.67 13.04
N LYS A 238 -14.09 -10.64 11.81
CA LYS A 238 -14.55 -11.86 11.12
C LYS A 238 -13.41 -12.77 10.69
N LEU A 239 -12.27 -12.21 10.34
CA LEU A 239 -11.06 -12.99 10.06
C LEU A 239 -10.47 -13.60 11.33
N ASP A 240 -10.50 -12.93 12.47
CA ASP A 240 -10.09 -13.50 13.76
C ASP A 240 -10.98 -14.68 14.16
N GLU A 241 -12.31 -14.55 14.00
CA GLU A 241 -13.27 -15.67 14.22
C GLU A 241 -12.95 -16.86 13.28
N ALA A 242 -12.69 -16.59 12.00
CA ALA A 242 -12.31 -17.60 11.01
C ALA A 242 -10.99 -18.28 11.35
N ASN A 243 -10.00 -17.51 11.82
CA ASN A 243 -8.68 -18.00 12.21
C ASN A 243 -8.77 -19.04 13.33
N LEU A 244 -9.53 -18.73 14.38
CA LEU A 244 -9.76 -19.65 15.50
C LEU A 244 -10.57 -20.88 15.06
N SER A 245 -11.62 -20.71 14.24
CA SER A 245 -12.42 -21.82 13.73
C SER A 245 -11.56 -22.79 12.91
N LEU A 246 -10.78 -22.26 11.94
CA LEU A 246 -9.90 -23.07 11.10
C LEU A 246 -8.73 -23.70 11.89
N GLY A 247 -8.24 -23.00 12.92
CA GLY A 247 -7.24 -23.55 13.85
C GLY A 247 -7.77 -24.78 14.60
N LYS A 248 -9.02 -24.74 15.05
CA LYS A 248 -9.69 -25.88 15.68
C LYS A 248 -9.93 -27.03 14.70
N ASP A 249 -10.38 -26.72 13.48
CA ASP A 249 -10.80 -27.72 12.50
C ASP A 249 -9.63 -28.38 11.76
N ARG A 250 -8.53 -27.64 11.54
CA ARG A 250 -7.38 -28.05 10.69
C ARG A 250 -6.03 -28.02 11.40
N GLY A 251 -6.01 -27.64 12.67
CA GLY A 251 -4.80 -27.46 13.48
C GLY A 251 -4.20 -26.07 13.34
N GLU A 252 -3.44 -25.68 14.35
CA GLU A 252 -2.75 -24.39 14.43
C GLU A 252 -1.55 -24.32 13.47
N ALA A 253 -1.18 -23.10 13.07
CA ALA A 253 0.12 -22.91 12.45
C ALA A 253 1.23 -23.25 13.46
N PRO A 254 2.32 -23.95 13.06
CA PRO A 254 3.43 -24.28 13.98
C PRO A 254 4.05 -23.07 14.68
N ASP A 255 4.07 -21.91 14.03
CA ASP A 255 4.56 -20.68 14.65
C ASP A 255 3.59 -20.15 15.71
N ALA A 256 2.28 -20.30 15.50
CA ALA A 256 1.23 -19.84 16.40
C ALA A 256 0.72 -20.93 17.36
N LYS A 257 1.53 -21.98 17.59
CA LYS A 257 1.13 -23.11 18.45
C LYS A 257 0.77 -22.65 19.88
N GLY A 258 -0.39 -23.12 20.36
CA GLY A 258 -0.92 -22.78 21.66
C GLY A 258 -1.79 -21.51 21.67
N THR A 259 -1.97 -20.87 20.53
CA THR A 259 -2.83 -19.68 20.40
C THR A 259 -4.23 -19.97 19.85
N GLY A 260 -4.47 -21.16 19.32
CA GLY A 260 -5.70 -21.52 18.61
C GLY A 260 -5.74 -21.07 17.14
N ASN A 261 -4.72 -20.38 16.65
CA ASN A 261 -4.72 -19.73 15.35
C ASN A 261 -4.23 -20.65 14.21
N ARG A 262 -5.00 -20.69 13.12
CA ARG A 262 -4.62 -21.33 11.87
C ARG A 262 -3.54 -20.54 11.10
N PHE A 263 -3.55 -19.23 11.22
CA PHE A 263 -2.69 -18.28 10.50
C PHE A 263 -1.93 -17.38 11.47
N SER A 264 -0.68 -17.08 11.16
CA SER A 264 0.11 -16.09 11.91
C SER A 264 -0.29 -14.65 11.55
N HIS A 265 -0.66 -14.39 10.30
CA HIS A 265 -1.12 -13.09 9.82
C HIS A 265 -2.39 -13.26 8.98
N LEU A 266 -3.25 -12.23 8.96
CA LEU A 266 -4.57 -12.27 8.34
C LEU A 266 -4.75 -11.22 7.25
N MET A 267 -4.15 -10.05 7.37
CA MET A 267 -4.45 -8.91 6.52
C MET A 267 -3.19 -8.27 5.95
N ALA A 268 -3.24 -8.01 4.65
CA ALA A 268 -2.30 -7.19 3.89
C ALA A 268 -3.04 -6.52 2.74
N ILE A 269 -2.74 -5.27 2.42
CA ILE A 269 -3.47 -4.53 1.40
C ILE A 269 -2.61 -4.36 0.15
N ALA A 270 -2.93 -5.16 -0.88
CA ALA A 270 -2.28 -5.16 -2.18
C ALA A 270 -2.75 -4.00 -3.09
N PRO A 271 -2.01 -3.63 -4.16
CA PRO A 271 -2.34 -2.49 -5.01
C PRO A 271 -3.61 -2.69 -5.86
N ASN A 272 -3.96 -3.91 -6.24
CA ASN A 272 -5.18 -4.31 -6.97
C ASN A 272 -5.50 -3.54 -8.27
N ALA A 273 -4.50 -3.03 -8.99
CA ALA A 273 -4.70 -2.21 -10.17
C ALA A 273 -5.50 -2.94 -11.27
N SER A 274 -5.10 -4.16 -11.64
CA SER A 274 -5.81 -4.96 -12.66
C SER A 274 -7.10 -5.57 -12.12
N SER A 275 -7.10 -5.99 -10.84
CA SER A 275 -8.28 -6.61 -10.21
C SER A 275 -9.45 -5.63 -10.11
N SER A 276 -9.20 -4.35 -9.87
CA SER A 276 -10.24 -3.32 -9.80
C SER A 276 -10.99 -3.16 -11.12
N ILE A 277 -10.29 -3.30 -12.24
CA ILE A 277 -10.90 -3.24 -13.59
C ILE A 277 -11.80 -4.44 -13.81
N ILE A 278 -11.31 -5.66 -13.51
CA ILE A 278 -12.05 -6.92 -13.70
C ILE A 278 -13.27 -6.98 -12.78
N MET A 279 -13.18 -6.43 -11.57
CA MET A 279 -14.25 -6.43 -10.58
C MET A 279 -15.24 -5.27 -10.75
N GLY A 280 -15.54 -4.90 -11.99
CA GLY A 280 -16.57 -3.91 -12.32
C GLY A 280 -16.07 -2.46 -12.36
N ASN A 281 -14.80 -2.27 -12.72
CA ASN A 281 -14.17 -0.95 -12.82
C ASN A 281 -14.38 -0.12 -11.53
N THR A 282 -14.03 -0.70 -10.41
CA THR A 282 -14.05 -0.06 -9.08
C THR A 282 -12.73 0.68 -8.82
N SER A 283 -12.65 1.45 -7.73
CA SER A 283 -11.38 2.11 -7.38
C SER A 283 -10.32 1.08 -6.94
N PRO A 284 -9.04 1.28 -7.30
CA PRO A 284 -7.99 0.32 -6.96
C PRO A 284 -7.66 0.38 -5.46
N SER A 285 -7.49 -0.80 -4.85
CA SER A 285 -7.03 -0.91 -3.45
C SER A 285 -7.80 0.02 -2.50
N ILE A 286 -7.06 0.75 -1.68
CA ILE A 286 -7.51 1.77 -0.74
C ILE A 286 -7.25 3.19 -1.25
N GLU A 287 -7.00 3.34 -2.54
CA GLU A 287 -6.59 4.60 -3.16
C GLU A 287 -7.78 5.36 -3.75
N PRO A 288 -7.71 6.70 -3.79
CA PRO A 288 -8.64 7.47 -4.59
C PRO A 288 -8.36 7.29 -6.08
N TRP A 289 -9.40 7.43 -6.91
CA TRP A 289 -9.22 7.45 -8.36
C TRP A 289 -8.33 8.61 -8.80
N ARG A 290 -7.43 8.32 -9.73
CA ARG A 290 -6.53 9.31 -10.29
C ARG A 290 -7.26 10.38 -11.12
N ALA A 291 -8.35 9.99 -11.79
CA ALA A 291 -9.15 10.86 -12.62
C ALA A 291 -10.59 10.34 -12.72
N ASN A 292 -11.58 11.22 -12.92
CA ASN A 292 -12.98 10.83 -13.17
C ASN A 292 -13.23 10.37 -14.60
N ALA A 293 -12.31 10.64 -15.53
CA ALA A 293 -12.28 10.06 -16.86
C ALA A 293 -10.85 9.75 -17.26
N TYR A 294 -10.60 8.58 -17.83
CA TYR A 294 -9.27 8.18 -18.29
C TYR A 294 -9.34 7.21 -19.47
N ARG A 295 -8.32 7.30 -20.33
CA ARG A 295 -8.12 6.35 -21.42
C ARG A 295 -7.45 5.10 -20.88
N GLN A 296 -8.04 3.96 -21.18
CA GLN A 296 -7.47 2.64 -20.89
C GLN A 296 -7.08 1.96 -22.18
N ASP A 297 -5.80 1.74 -22.38
CA ASP A 297 -5.28 0.99 -23.50
C ASP A 297 -5.22 -0.50 -23.15
N THR A 298 -5.83 -1.34 -23.99
CA THR A 298 -5.85 -2.80 -23.87
C THR A 298 -5.35 -3.44 -25.15
N LEU A 299 -5.11 -4.75 -25.14
CA LEU A 299 -4.75 -5.49 -26.35
C LEU A 299 -5.84 -5.43 -27.44
N SER A 300 -7.09 -5.19 -27.06
CA SER A 300 -8.25 -5.10 -27.97
C SER A 300 -8.62 -3.67 -28.38
N GLY A 301 -7.88 -2.66 -27.90
CA GLY A 301 -8.10 -1.26 -28.26
C GLY A 301 -8.06 -0.31 -27.05
N ALA A 302 -8.30 0.96 -27.32
CA ALA A 302 -8.36 2.03 -26.33
C ALA A 302 -9.82 2.34 -25.99
N TYR A 303 -10.11 2.39 -24.70
CA TYR A 303 -11.44 2.67 -24.17
C TYR A 303 -11.39 3.91 -23.27
N LEU A 304 -12.40 4.76 -23.39
CA LEU A 304 -12.60 5.87 -22.45
C LEU A 304 -13.46 5.35 -21.28
N ASN A 305 -12.86 5.31 -20.10
CA ASN A 305 -13.57 5.00 -18.87
C ASN A 305 -14.03 6.30 -18.21
N LYS A 306 -15.29 6.35 -17.83
CA LYS A 306 -15.90 7.42 -17.05
C LYS A 306 -16.24 6.90 -15.66
N ASN A 307 -16.09 7.75 -14.65
CA ASN A 307 -16.52 7.43 -13.29
C ASN A 307 -18.04 7.23 -13.27
N LYS A 308 -18.48 6.02 -12.99
CA LYS A 308 -19.90 5.61 -13.09
C LYS A 308 -20.83 6.36 -12.14
N PHE A 309 -20.34 6.80 -10.98
CA PHE A 309 -21.15 7.56 -10.01
C PHE A 309 -21.30 9.01 -10.43
N LEU A 310 -20.22 9.59 -10.97
CA LEU A 310 -20.28 10.93 -11.56
C LEU A 310 -21.12 10.93 -12.84
N ASP A 311 -21.02 9.88 -13.65
CA ASP A 311 -21.80 9.75 -14.88
C ASP A 311 -23.30 9.75 -14.59
N ALA A 312 -23.75 8.97 -13.62
CA ALA A 312 -25.14 8.95 -13.17
C ALA A 312 -25.62 10.36 -12.72
N LEU A 313 -24.77 11.08 -11.98
CA LEU A 313 -25.07 12.42 -11.51
C LEU A 313 -25.20 13.44 -12.66
N ILE A 314 -24.29 13.36 -13.65
CA ILE A 314 -24.32 14.24 -14.84
C ILE A 314 -25.55 13.94 -15.71
N ILE A 315 -25.91 12.67 -15.88
CA ILE A 315 -27.13 12.27 -16.60
C ILE A 315 -28.36 12.88 -15.92
N GLU A 316 -28.51 12.68 -14.61
CA GLU A 316 -29.62 13.24 -13.83
C GLU A 316 -29.69 14.76 -13.95
N TYR A 317 -28.52 15.43 -13.92
CA TYR A 317 -28.48 16.90 -14.10
C TYR A 317 -28.92 17.31 -15.48
N CYS A 318 -28.48 16.63 -16.55
CA CYS A 318 -28.88 16.94 -17.92
C CYS A 318 -30.39 16.70 -18.18
N GLU A 319 -30.99 15.68 -17.58
CA GLU A 319 -32.43 15.41 -17.64
C GLU A 319 -33.26 16.56 -17.04
N LYS A 320 -32.79 17.11 -15.91
CA LYS A 320 -33.42 18.26 -15.24
C LYS A 320 -33.15 19.59 -15.96
N HIS A 321 -32.09 19.64 -16.76
CA HIS A 321 -31.64 20.85 -17.47
C HIS A 321 -31.37 20.57 -18.96
N PRO A 322 -32.42 20.45 -19.80
CA PRO A 322 -32.30 20.00 -21.20
C PRO A 322 -31.39 20.84 -22.11
N ARG A 323 -30.99 22.06 -21.66
CA ARG A 323 -30.02 22.90 -22.39
C ARG A 323 -28.58 22.53 -22.12
N THR A 324 -28.31 21.69 -21.14
CA THR A 324 -26.94 21.22 -20.80
C THR A 324 -26.55 20.11 -21.75
N ASN A 325 -25.41 20.29 -22.41
CA ASN A 325 -24.87 19.25 -23.30
C ASN A 325 -24.00 18.29 -22.51
N TYR A 326 -24.43 17.04 -22.35
CA TYR A 326 -23.75 15.96 -21.67
C TYR A 326 -22.30 15.75 -22.18
N ASP A 327 -22.12 15.71 -23.52
CA ASP A 327 -20.81 15.47 -24.11
C ASP A 327 -19.85 16.65 -23.89
N ALA A 328 -20.38 17.88 -23.85
CA ALA A 328 -19.58 19.06 -23.53
C ALA A 328 -19.08 19.04 -22.07
N VAL A 329 -19.91 18.59 -21.12
CA VAL A 329 -19.50 18.41 -19.72
C VAL A 329 -18.37 17.40 -19.60
N TRP A 330 -18.50 16.22 -20.21
CA TRP A 330 -17.45 15.22 -20.20
C TRP A 330 -16.18 15.65 -20.94
N SER A 331 -16.31 16.33 -22.07
CA SER A 331 -15.16 16.90 -22.79
C SER A 331 -14.39 17.89 -21.91
N SER A 332 -15.10 18.70 -21.14
CA SER A 332 -14.49 19.65 -20.20
C SER A 332 -13.76 18.92 -19.06
N ILE A 333 -14.34 17.85 -18.49
CA ILE A 333 -13.71 17.03 -17.45
C ILE A 333 -12.42 16.37 -17.99
N ILE A 334 -12.48 15.79 -19.18
CA ILE A 334 -11.33 15.13 -19.83
C ILE A 334 -10.21 16.14 -20.09
N SER A 335 -10.52 17.33 -20.59
CA SER A 335 -9.55 18.40 -20.88
C SER A 335 -8.89 18.98 -19.63
N ASN A 336 -9.45 18.71 -18.44
CA ASN A 336 -8.92 19.12 -17.15
C ASN A 336 -8.45 17.90 -16.31
N ASP A 337 -7.80 16.94 -16.95
CA ASP A 337 -7.20 15.75 -16.30
C ASP A 337 -8.18 14.94 -15.44
N GLY A 338 -9.45 14.96 -15.80
CA GLY A 338 -10.51 14.27 -15.06
C GLY A 338 -11.00 15.00 -13.81
N SER A 339 -10.58 16.24 -13.58
CA SER A 339 -11.06 17.10 -12.49
C SER A 339 -12.48 17.57 -12.74
N VAL A 340 -13.25 17.74 -11.66
CA VAL A 340 -14.59 18.34 -11.68
C VAL A 340 -14.64 19.70 -11.00
N GLN A 341 -13.54 20.24 -10.51
CA GLN A 341 -13.52 21.42 -9.65
C GLN A 341 -14.00 22.69 -10.40
N HIS A 342 -13.82 22.73 -11.71
CA HIS A 342 -14.26 23.84 -12.59
C HIS A 342 -15.72 23.69 -13.10
N ILE A 343 -16.37 22.54 -12.84
CA ILE A 343 -17.72 22.26 -13.36
C ILE A 343 -18.76 23.02 -12.53
N THR A 344 -19.44 24.01 -13.16
CA THR A 344 -20.40 24.88 -12.51
C THR A 344 -21.76 24.20 -12.23
N GLN A 345 -22.02 23.07 -12.87
CA GLN A 345 -23.20 22.25 -12.71
C GLN A 345 -23.20 21.42 -11.42
N LEU A 346 -22.05 21.31 -10.74
CA LEU A 346 -21.89 20.56 -9.50
C LEU A 346 -21.84 21.49 -8.29
N THR A 347 -22.44 21.07 -7.19
CA THR A 347 -22.30 21.75 -5.89
C THR A 347 -20.90 21.53 -5.32
N ASP A 348 -20.50 22.33 -4.33
CA ASP A 348 -19.20 22.19 -3.69
C ASP A 348 -19.07 20.84 -2.95
N GLU A 349 -20.16 20.31 -2.36
CA GLU A 349 -20.19 18.98 -1.77
C GLU A 349 -19.94 17.90 -2.83
N GLN A 350 -20.61 18.00 -3.99
CA GLN A 350 -20.40 17.06 -5.10
C GLN A 350 -18.96 17.11 -5.62
N LYS A 351 -18.40 18.31 -5.75
CA LYS A 351 -16.99 18.48 -6.14
C LYS A 351 -16.03 17.85 -5.13
N ALA A 352 -16.31 17.98 -3.84
CA ALA A 352 -15.50 17.35 -2.79
C ALA A 352 -15.54 15.80 -2.87
N ILE A 353 -16.71 15.21 -3.19
CA ILE A 353 -16.88 13.76 -3.35
C ILE A 353 -16.07 13.24 -4.54
N PHE A 354 -16.01 13.99 -5.65
CA PHE A 354 -15.36 13.58 -6.89
C PHE A 354 -13.96 14.18 -7.09
N LYS A 355 -13.29 14.63 -6.02
CA LYS A 355 -11.87 14.97 -6.07
C LYS A 355 -11.04 13.79 -6.58
N THR A 356 -10.09 14.10 -7.44
CA THR A 356 -9.08 13.14 -7.90
C THR A 356 -7.99 12.94 -6.86
N SER A 357 -7.18 11.90 -7.01
CA SER A 357 -6.05 11.64 -6.10
C SER A 357 -5.07 12.81 -5.98
N MET A 358 -4.91 13.60 -7.06
CA MET A 358 -4.03 14.77 -7.09
C MET A 358 -4.61 16.02 -6.42
N GLU A 359 -5.92 16.01 -6.13
CA GLU A 359 -6.65 17.13 -5.50
C GLU A 359 -6.91 16.90 -4.02
N ILE A 360 -6.79 15.65 -3.57
CA ILE A 360 -6.93 15.27 -2.17
C ILE A 360 -5.65 15.60 -1.42
N ASP A 361 -5.76 16.23 -0.25
CA ASP A 361 -4.62 16.42 0.64
C ASP A 361 -4.08 15.06 1.11
N GLN A 362 -2.82 14.78 0.79
CA GLN A 362 -2.18 13.47 1.03
C GLN A 362 -2.07 13.12 2.52
N ARG A 363 -2.19 14.10 3.42
CA ARG A 363 -2.28 13.84 4.86
C ARG A 363 -3.51 13.00 5.21
N TRP A 364 -4.64 13.21 4.50
CA TRP A 364 -5.84 12.39 4.67
C TRP A 364 -5.62 10.93 4.24
N LEU A 365 -4.79 10.68 3.20
CA LEU A 365 -4.44 9.32 2.81
C LEU A 365 -3.68 8.63 3.94
N ILE A 366 -2.71 9.33 4.54
CA ILE A 366 -1.95 8.82 5.69
C ILE A 366 -2.85 8.59 6.91
N GLU A 367 -3.75 9.52 7.23
CA GLU A 367 -4.68 9.36 8.36
C GLU A 367 -5.59 8.15 8.17
N HIS A 368 -6.18 7.97 6.99
CA HIS A 368 -6.97 6.78 6.68
C HIS A 368 -6.14 5.50 6.76
N ALA A 369 -4.89 5.53 6.29
CA ALA A 369 -3.99 4.39 6.36
C ALA A 369 -3.61 4.06 7.81
N ALA A 370 -3.33 5.06 8.64
CA ALA A 370 -3.02 4.90 10.05
C ALA A 370 -4.23 4.33 10.82
N ASP A 371 -5.42 4.87 10.57
CA ASP A 371 -6.67 4.41 11.21
C ASP A 371 -6.92 2.91 10.95
N ARG A 372 -6.65 2.42 9.72
CA ARG A 372 -6.83 1.00 9.39
C ARG A 372 -5.63 0.12 9.75
N GLN A 373 -4.42 0.69 9.91
CA GLN A 373 -3.20 -0.08 10.21
C GLN A 373 -3.32 -0.89 11.50
N MET A 374 -4.10 -0.42 12.48
CA MET A 374 -4.36 -1.18 13.72
C MET A 374 -5.09 -2.51 13.48
N TYR A 375 -5.76 -2.68 12.34
CA TYR A 375 -6.46 -3.91 11.95
C TYR A 375 -5.65 -4.74 10.97
N VAL A 376 -4.69 -4.15 10.27
CA VAL A 376 -3.85 -4.78 9.25
C VAL A 376 -2.53 -5.21 9.87
N ASP A 377 -2.39 -6.51 10.15
CA ASP A 377 -1.20 -7.02 10.83
C ASP A 377 0.06 -7.08 9.95
N GLN A 378 -0.06 -7.17 8.64
CA GLN A 378 1.05 -6.88 7.73
C GLN A 378 1.08 -5.38 7.37
N ALA A 379 1.25 -5.01 6.09
CA ALA A 379 1.36 -3.62 5.65
C ALA A 379 0.37 -3.28 4.52
N GLN A 380 0.50 -2.10 3.98
CA GLN A 380 -0.37 -1.55 2.95
C GLN A 380 0.47 -1.02 1.79
N SER A 381 0.13 -1.41 0.55
CA SER A 381 0.68 -0.79 -0.65
C SER A 381 0.08 0.60 -0.82
N LEU A 382 0.63 1.58 -0.12
CA LEU A 382 0.10 2.94 -0.08
C LEU A 382 0.86 3.85 -1.05
N ASN A 383 0.19 4.29 -2.11
CA ASN A 383 0.69 5.30 -3.03
C ASN A 383 0.37 6.70 -2.51
N LEU A 384 1.28 7.64 -2.78
CA LEU A 384 1.10 9.07 -2.53
C LEU A 384 1.11 9.82 -3.86
N PHE A 385 0.29 10.86 -3.96
CA PHE A 385 0.08 11.57 -5.21
C PHE A 385 0.46 13.05 -5.06
N PHE A 386 1.57 13.43 -5.66
CA PHE A 386 2.08 14.80 -5.62
C PHE A 386 2.16 15.40 -7.01
N ARG A 387 1.82 16.67 -7.13
CA ARG A 387 2.03 17.44 -8.36
C ARG A 387 3.52 17.76 -8.52
N PRO A 388 4.03 17.90 -9.75
CA PRO A 388 5.46 18.20 -9.98
C PRO A 388 5.98 19.48 -9.32
N ASP A 389 5.10 20.43 -9.05
CA ASP A 389 5.38 21.72 -8.41
C ASP A 389 5.22 21.69 -6.88
N THR A 390 5.02 20.52 -6.30
CA THR A 390 4.82 20.36 -4.85
C THR A 390 6.10 20.73 -4.08
N HIS A 391 5.95 21.61 -3.09
CA HIS A 391 7.09 22.03 -2.28
C HIS A 391 7.58 20.90 -1.35
N ILE A 392 8.90 20.77 -1.20
CA ILE A 392 9.55 19.70 -0.42
C ILE A 392 9.06 19.62 1.04
N SER A 393 8.70 20.75 1.64
CA SER A 393 8.16 20.77 3.02
C SER A 393 6.83 20.03 3.16
N TYR A 394 5.99 20.03 2.13
CA TYR A 394 4.74 19.27 2.15
C TYR A 394 5.01 17.76 1.99
N LEU A 395 5.95 17.38 1.09
CA LEU A 395 6.40 16.00 0.99
C LEU A 395 6.91 15.50 2.35
N HIS A 396 7.78 16.32 2.97
CA HIS A 396 8.29 16.02 4.31
C HIS A 396 7.15 15.82 5.32
N ALA A 397 6.21 16.76 5.38
CA ALA A 397 5.10 16.69 6.33
C ALA A 397 4.27 15.41 6.19
N VAL A 398 3.97 14.99 4.94
CA VAL A 398 3.20 13.77 4.67
C VAL A 398 3.98 12.51 5.07
N HIS A 399 5.25 12.40 4.69
CA HIS A 399 6.09 11.25 5.02
C HIS A 399 6.40 11.16 6.52
N PHE A 400 6.62 12.31 7.16
CA PHE A 400 6.82 12.40 8.60
C PHE A 400 5.56 11.98 9.37
N LEU A 401 4.39 12.44 8.92
CA LEU A 401 3.10 12.02 9.48
C LEU A 401 2.92 10.49 9.38
N ALA A 402 3.30 9.88 8.25
CA ALA A 402 3.23 8.43 8.09
C ALA A 402 4.04 7.68 9.16
N TRP A 403 5.30 8.10 9.40
CA TRP A 403 6.12 7.54 10.46
C TRP A 403 5.49 7.72 11.84
N LYS A 404 5.08 8.95 12.18
CA LYS A 404 4.48 9.29 13.49
C LYS A 404 3.19 8.53 13.77
N SER A 405 2.41 8.26 12.73
CA SER A 405 1.12 7.58 12.84
C SER A 405 1.22 6.05 12.79
N GLY A 406 2.42 5.49 12.71
CA GLY A 406 2.64 4.04 12.72
C GLY A 406 2.30 3.33 11.41
N VAL A 407 2.27 4.06 10.29
CA VAL A 407 2.21 3.44 8.95
C VAL A 407 3.53 2.70 8.72
N LYS A 408 3.46 1.45 8.27
CA LYS A 408 4.64 0.58 8.16
C LYS A 408 5.42 0.78 6.87
N THR A 409 4.72 1.06 5.77
CA THR A 409 5.32 1.15 4.43
C THR A 409 4.67 2.24 3.60
N LEU A 410 5.45 2.82 2.68
CA LEU A 410 4.96 3.67 1.59
C LEU A 410 5.50 3.11 0.27
N TYR A 411 4.61 2.97 -0.73
CA TYR A 411 4.93 2.34 -2.01
C TYR A 411 5.51 3.40 -2.97
N TYR A 412 4.75 3.91 -3.94
CA TYR A 412 5.19 5.00 -4.82
C TYR A 412 4.88 6.37 -4.25
#